data_9e26731b5b8a7683f28c3aa6544527f2
#
_entry.id   9e26731b5b8a7683f28c3aa6544527f2
#
_cell.length_a   1.000
_cell.length_b   1.000
_cell.length_c   1.000
_cell.angle_alpha   90.00
_cell.angle_beta   90.00
_cell.angle_gamma   90.00
#
_symmetry.space_group_name_H-M   'P 1'
#
loop_
_entity.id
_entity.type
_entity.pdbx_description
1 polymer ?
#
loop_
_entity_poly.entity_id
_entity_poly.type
_entity_poly.pdbx_seq_one_letter_code
_entity_poly.pdbx_strand_id
1 'polypeptide(L)'
;MGKRQVKSESELKKIRLPEEGEMFGRVLKILGGDQLLVKCIDGITRRGRIRGKLRRRIWIRENDIVIIAPWDFKPTERGDILWRFTLPQVDWLKQNDHIPKDL
;
A
#
# COMPACT_ATOMS: atom_id res chain seq x y z
N MET A 1 -17.29 -22.25 11.44
CA MET A 1 -17.84 -21.22 10.57
C MET A 1 -17.73 -19.84 11.16
N GLY A 2 -18.11 -19.65 12.41
CA GLY A 2 -17.98 -18.38 13.09
C GLY A 2 -16.54 -17.89 13.18
N LYS A 3 -15.59 -18.78 13.32
CA LYS A 3 -14.18 -18.43 13.40
C LYS A 3 -13.65 -17.76 12.13
N ARG A 4 -14.13 -18.19 10.96
CA ARG A 4 -13.70 -17.64 9.69
C ARG A 4 -14.17 -16.20 9.52
N GLN A 5 -15.42 -15.93 9.85
CA GLN A 5 -16.00 -14.59 9.78
C GLN A 5 -15.35 -13.65 10.78
N VAL A 6 -15.18 -14.13 12.02
CA VAL A 6 -14.52 -13.35 13.06
C VAL A 6 -13.10 -12.97 12.64
N LYS A 7 -12.38 -13.91 12.05
CA LYS A 7 -11.02 -13.67 11.59
C LYS A 7 -10.97 -12.64 10.47
N SER A 8 -11.91 -12.73 9.51
CA SER A 8 -12.01 -11.76 8.42
C SER A 8 -12.37 -10.37 8.94
N GLU A 9 -13.34 -10.30 9.85
CA GLU A 9 -13.72 -9.02 10.46
C GLU A 9 -12.56 -8.40 11.24
N SER A 10 -11.83 -9.22 11.98
CA SER A 10 -10.67 -8.77 12.71
C SER A 10 -9.60 -8.21 11.77
N GLU A 11 -9.37 -8.86 10.65
CA GLU A 11 -8.44 -8.40 9.64
C GLU A 11 -8.89 -7.06 9.05
N LEU A 12 -10.17 -6.93 8.70
CA LEU A 12 -10.71 -5.70 8.14
C LEU A 12 -10.68 -4.56 9.14
N LYS A 13 -10.92 -4.83 10.40
CA LYS A 13 -10.86 -3.82 11.46
C LYS A 13 -9.46 -3.25 11.67
N LYS A 14 -8.43 -3.98 11.24
CA LYS A 14 -7.05 -3.55 11.36
C LYS A 14 -6.55 -2.81 10.12
N ILE A 15 -7.43 -2.51 9.18
CA ILE A 15 -7.05 -1.75 7.99
C ILE A 15 -6.57 -0.37 8.40
N ARG A 16 -5.36 -0.05 7.99
CA ARG A 16 -4.78 1.26 8.18
C ARG A 16 -5.13 2.12 6.98
N LEU A 17 -5.67 3.32 7.21
CA LEU A 17 -5.93 4.28 6.14
C LEU A 17 -4.80 5.30 6.09
N PRO A 18 -4.53 5.89 4.90
CA PRO A 18 -3.52 6.93 4.80
C PRO A 18 -3.85 8.12 5.68
N GLU A 19 -2.83 8.66 6.34
CA GLU A 19 -2.94 9.87 7.11
C GLU A 19 -2.46 11.05 6.27
N GLU A 20 -2.45 12.25 6.85
CA GLU A 20 -1.94 13.44 6.17
C GLU A 20 -0.50 13.19 5.70
N GLY A 21 -0.22 13.55 4.44
CA GLY A 21 1.09 13.32 3.86
C GLY A 21 1.32 11.89 3.35
N GLU A 22 0.28 11.07 3.37
CA GLU A 22 0.32 9.69 2.87
C GLU A 22 -0.74 9.48 1.80
N MET A 23 -0.55 8.46 0.97
CA MET A 23 -1.54 8.13 -0.05
C MET A 23 -1.43 6.67 -0.46
N PHE A 24 -2.48 6.18 -1.11
CA PHE A 24 -2.46 4.85 -1.72
C PHE A 24 -1.64 4.85 -2.99
N GLY A 25 -1.04 3.70 -3.31
CA GLY A 25 -0.38 3.47 -4.57
C GLY A 25 -0.40 2.01 -4.94
N ARG A 26 -0.14 1.73 -6.21
CA ARG A 26 -0.02 0.36 -6.72
C ARG A 26 1.41 0.11 -7.16
N VAL A 27 1.97 -1.00 -6.73
CA VAL A 27 3.33 -1.40 -7.11
C VAL A 27 3.34 -1.79 -8.58
N LEU A 28 4.14 -1.06 -9.39
CA LEU A 28 4.28 -1.35 -10.81
C LEU A 28 5.41 -2.34 -11.06
N LYS A 29 6.52 -2.18 -10.35
CA LYS A 29 7.71 -2.99 -10.58
C LYS A 29 8.58 -3.00 -9.35
N ILE A 30 9.21 -4.14 -9.10
CA ILE A 30 10.22 -4.27 -8.06
C ILE A 30 11.59 -4.02 -8.70
N LEU A 31 12.30 -3.04 -8.17
CA LEU A 31 13.59 -2.61 -8.72
C LEU A 31 14.79 -3.35 -8.14
N GLY A 32 14.56 -4.09 -7.06
CA GLY A 32 15.61 -4.80 -6.36
C GLY A 32 15.94 -4.14 -5.03
N GLY A 33 16.53 -4.93 -4.11
CA GLY A 33 16.78 -4.47 -2.77
C GLY A 33 15.48 -4.07 -2.09
N ASP A 34 15.42 -2.84 -1.61
CA ASP A 34 14.24 -2.30 -0.94
C ASP A 34 13.51 -1.24 -1.76
N GLN A 35 13.71 -1.22 -3.09
CA GLN A 35 13.13 -0.19 -3.95
C GLN A 35 12.08 -0.73 -4.90
N LEU A 36 11.03 0.06 -5.11
CA LEU A 36 9.90 -0.26 -5.96
C LEU A 36 9.51 0.96 -6.79
N LEU A 37 8.87 0.72 -7.95
CA LEU A 37 8.13 1.76 -8.65
C LEU A 37 6.67 1.65 -8.25
N VAL A 38 6.09 2.77 -7.83
CA VAL A 38 4.71 2.82 -7.34
C VAL A 38 3.95 3.92 -8.07
N LYS A 39 2.83 3.54 -8.68
CA LYS A 39 1.92 4.52 -9.26
C LYS A 39 0.97 4.97 -8.16
N CYS A 40 1.08 6.22 -7.78
CA CYS A 40 0.28 6.80 -6.69
C CYS A 40 -1.08 7.27 -7.21
N ILE A 41 -2.05 7.40 -6.31
CA ILE A 41 -3.41 7.81 -6.70
C ILE A 41 -3.47 9.24 -7.23
N ASP A 42 -2.45 10.05 -7.00
CA ASP A 42 -2.35 11.40 -7.59
C ASP A 42 -1.84 11.37 -9.04
N GLY A 43 -1.63 10.18 -9.60
CA GLY A 43 -1.17 10.03 -10.98
C GLY A 43 0.35 10.06 -11.15
N ILE A 44 1.08 10.31 -10.09
CA ILE A 44 2.54 10.39 -10.14
C ILE A 44 3.15 9.03 -9.81
N THR A 45 4.14 8.61 -10.62
CA THR A 45 4.90 7.39 -10.34
C THR A 45 6.13 7.78 -9.54
N ARG A 46 6.27 7.17 -8.37
CA ARG A 46 7.38 7.44 -7.47
C ARG A 46 8.21 6.19 -7.24
N ARG A 47 9.48 6.40 -6.91
CA ARG A 47 10.33 5.32 -6.42
C ARG A 47 10.11 5.21 -4.92
N GLY A 48 9.50 4.10 -4.50
CA GLY A 48 9.24 3.82 -3.09
C GLY A 48 10.35 3.02 -2.47
N ARG A 49 10.65 3.34 -1.22
CA ARG A 49 11.62 2.60 -0.42
C ARG A 49 10.88 1.83 0.67
N ILE A 50 11.14 0.52 0.77
CA ILE A 50 10.56 -0.30 1.84
C ILE A 50 11.38 -0.05 3.11
N ARG A 51 10.70 0.38 4.18
CA ARG A 51 11.38 0.63 5.45
C ARG A 51 11.84 -0.69 6.08
N GLY A 52 12.96 -0.63 6.83
CA GLY A 52 13.59 -1.82 7.38
C GLY A 52 12.68 -2.72 8.19
N LYS A 53 11.73 -2.15 8.93
CA LYS A 53 10.78 -2.93 9.73
C LYS A 53 9.83 -3.76 8.86
N LEU A 54 9.48 -3.26 7.69
CA LEU A 54 8.56 -3.95 6.78
C LEU A 54 9.25 -5.03 5.96
N ARG A 55 10.54 -4.88 5.67
CA ARG A 55 11.28 -5.79 4.80
C ARG A 55 11.26 -7.23 5.29
N ARG A 56 11.20 -7.45 6.59
CA ARG A 56 11.23 -8.79 7.17
C ARG A 56 9.88 -9.47 7.25
N ARG A 57 8.79 -8.70 7.18
CA ARG A 57 7.45 -9.22 7.43
C ARG A 57 6.56 -9.22 6.22
N ILE A 58 6.89 -8.43 5.20
CA ILE A 58 5.98 -8.21 4.09
C ILE A 58 6.67 -8.54 2.77
N TRP A 59 6.07 -9.47 2.06
CA TRP A 59 6.47 -9.84 0.72
C TRP A 59 5.67 -8.98 -0.26
N ILE A 60 6.21 -7.83 -0.64
CA ILE A 60 5.55 -6.93 -1.57
C ILE A 60 5.79 -7.42 -2.99
N ARG A 61 4.71 -7.50 -3.76
CA ARG A 61 4.73 -7.97 -5.14
C ARG A 61 4.19 -6.91 -6.08
N GLU A 62 4.43 -7.10 -7.37
CA GLU A 62 3.82 -6.27 -8.40
C GLU A 62 2.30 -6.32 -8.26
N ASN A 63 1.65 -5.19 -8.50
CA ASN A 63 0.21 -4.97 -8.37
C ASN A 63 -0.33 -4.92 -6.94
N ASP A 64 0.51 -5.05 -5.94
CA ASP A 64 0.07 -4.85 -4.56
C ASP A 64 -0.32 -3.39 -4.32
N ILE A 65 -1.29 -3.20 -3.43
CA ILE A 65 -1.71 -1.86 -2.99
C ILE A 65 -0.98 -1.56 -1.69
N VAL A 66 -0.40 -0.37 -1.65
CA VAL A 66 0.43 0.07 -0.52
C VAL A 66 0.05 1.48 -0.10
N ILE A 67 0.51 1.88 1.09
CA ILE A 67 0.50 3.28 1.51
C ILE A 67 1.91 3.80 1.30
N ILE A 68 2.03 4.92 0.61
CA ILE A 68 3.29 5.59 0.35
C ILE A 68 3.25 7.01 0.89
N ALA A 69 4.34 7.41 1.56
CA ALA A 69 4.51 8.77 2.06
C ALA A 69 5.59 9.44 1.22
N PRO A 70 5.22 10.40 0.35
CA PRO A 70 6.22 11.17 -0.41
C PRO A 70 7.22 11.83 0.52
N TRP A 71 8.49 11.85 0.11
CA TRP A 71 9.54 12.50 0.89
C TRP A 71 9.36 14.03 0.86
N ASP A 72 9.76 14.69 1.92
CA ASP A 72 9.81 16.15 1.94
C ASP A 72 10.75 16.69 0.88
N PHE A 73 11.85 15.97 0.64
CA PHE A 73 12.81 16.26 -0.42
C PHE A 73 12.48 15.40 -1.62
N LYS A 74 12.25 16.03 -2.78
CA LYS A 74 11.83 15.36 -4.04
C LYS A 74 10.52 14.57 -3.89
N PRO A 75 9.45 15.22 -3.44
CA PRO A 75 8.19 14.51 -3.18
C PRO A 75 7.52 13.92 -4.43
N THR A 76 7.86 14.41 -5.62
CA THR A 76 7.30 13.85 -6.85
C THR A 76 8.12 12.68 -7.40
N GLU A 77 9.25 12.37 -6.80
CA GLU A 77 10.14 11.31 -7.26
C GLU A 77 10.28 10.17 -6.26
N ARG A 78 10.21 10.47 -4.97
CA ARG A 78 10.54 9.53 -3.91
C ARG A 78 9.48 9.48 -2.82
N GLY A 79 9.37 8.31 -2.18
CA GLY A 79 8.51 8.13 -1.02
C GLY A 79 8.89 6.89 -0.25
N ASP A 80 8.39 6.79 0.99
CA ASP A 80 8.57 5.61 1.82
C ASP A 80 7.31 4.75 1.77
N ILE A 81 7.50 3.43 1.65
CA ILE A 81 6.39 2.47 1.74
C ILE A 81 6.15 2.21 3.22
N LEU A 82 4.94 2.49 3.67
CA LEU A 82 4.56 2.38 5.08
C LEU A 82 3.73 1.14 5.38
N TRP A 83 2.99 0.64 4.40
CA TRP A 83 2.04 -0.44 4.62
C TRP A 83 1.71 -1.14 3.31
N ARG A 84 1.39 -2.43 3.41
CA ARG A 84 0.91 -3.24 2.29
C ARG A 84 -0.42 -3.86 2.68
N PHE A 85 -1.39 -3.84 1.77
CA PHE A 85 -2.71 -4.41 2.01
C PHE A 85 -2.80 -5.84 1.48
N THR A 86 -3.56 -6.67 2.18
CA THR A 86 -3.91 -8.01 1.69
C THR A 86 -5.02 -7.89 0.63
N LEU A 87 -5.23 -8.96 -0.16
CA LEU A 87 -6.27 -8.95 -1.17
C LEU A 87 -7.67 -8.67 -0.60
N PRO A 88 -8.10 -9.31 0.51
CA PRO A 88 -9.40 -8.97 1.09
C PRO A 88 -9.51 -7.51 1.52
N GLN A 89 -8.42 -6.93 2.02
CA GLN A 89 -8.40 -5.52 2.40
C GLN A 89 -8.53 -4.62 1.17
N VAL A 90 -7.86 -4.96 0.08
CA VAL A 90 -7.98 -4.21 -1.18
C VAL A 90 -9.41 -4.24 -1.69
N ASP A 91 -10.05 -5.40 -1.67
CA ASP A 91 -11.45 -5.53 -2.09
C ASP A 91 -12.36 -4.66 -1.23
N TRP A 92 -12.15 -4.65 0.08
CA TRP A 92 -12.91 -3.81 0.99
C TRP A 92 -12.71 -2.32 0.68
N LEU A 93 -11.45 -1.92 0.42
CA LEU A 93 -11.14 -0.53 0.08
C LEU A 93 -11.83 -0.09 -1.21
N LYS A 94 -11.86 -0.97 -2.21
CA LYS A 94 -12.55 -0.67 -3.48
C LYS A 94 -14.05 -0.56 -3.29
N GLN A 95 -14.63 -1.48 -2.53
CA GLN A 95 -16.08 -1.50 -2.26
C GLN A 95 -16.54 -0.27 -1.49
N ASN A 96 -15.68 0.30 -0.65
CA ASN A 96 -15.99 1.45 0.17
C ASN A 96 -15.45 2.76 -0.43
N ASP A 97 -15.08 2.72 -1.70
CA ASP A 97 -14.64 3.90 -2.47
C ASP A 97 -13.42 4.63 -1.88
N HIS A 98 -12.59 3.91 -1.12
CA HIS A 98 -11.34 4.48 -0.63
C HIS A 98 -10.28 4.56 -1.73
N ILE A 99 -10.34 3.64 -2.69
CA ILE A 99 -9.44 3.62 -3.84
C ILE A 99 -10.25 3.39 -5.12
N PRO A 100 -9.76 3.88 -6.28
CA PRO A 100 -10.40 3.60 -7.56
C PRO A 100 -10.41 2.10 -7.85
N LYS A 101 -11.47 1.63 -8.53
CA LYS A 101 -11.57 0.21 -8.88
C LYS A 101 -10.50 -0.24 -9.86
N ASP A 102 -9.96 0.69 -10.63
CA ASP A 102 -8.95 0.42 -11.64
C ASP A 102 -7.51 0.67 -11.16
N LEU A 103 -7.36 0.99 -9.92
CA LEU A 103 -6.01 1.20 -9.36
C LEU A 103 -5.14 -0.05 -9.39
#